data_ece170b54d2fe33013940817766654ba
#
_entry.id   ece170b54d2fe33013940817766654ba
#
_cell.length_a   1.000
_cell.length_b   1.000
_cell.length_c   1.000
_cell.angle_alpha   90.00
_cell.angle_beta   90.00
_cell.angle_gamma   90.00
#
_symmetry.space_group_name_H-M   'P 1'
#
loop_
_entity.id
_entity.type
_entity.pdbx_description
1 polymer ?
#
loop_
_entity_poly.entity_id
_entity_poly.type
_entity_poly.pdbx_seq_one_letter_code
_entity_poly.pdbx_strand_id
1 'polypeptide(L)'
;YLDRCIAVTQRQVDLGGVLDKTVIGDMLDVCSLLPPKSIDLIIADPPYNLTKSFNGTTFTKKKEADYEEYTRQWLSAIKPLLKDDASIYVCCDWETSLIVGKVLSEFFYVRNRITWQREKGRGAKANWKNGMEDIWFATNSNNYRFNLDAVKIRKKVIAPYRIDGKPKDWAETKNGNYRDTCPSNFWDD
;
A
#
# COMPACT_ATOMS: atom_id res chain seq x y z
N TYR A 1 1.34 3.54 25.52
CA TYR A 1 1.69 3.78 24.09
C TYR A 1 3.17 4.15 23.94
N LEU A 2 3.69 5.00 24.85
CA LEU A 2 5.10 5.43 24.82
C LEU A 2 6.09 4.29 25.15
N ASP A 3 5.68 3.29 25.91
CA ASP A 3 6.51 2.14 26.29
C ASP A 3 6.93 1.24 25.09
N ARG A 4 6.30 1.45 23.93
CA ARG A 4 6.61 0.73 22.67
C ARG A 4 7.40 1.57 21.66
N CYS A 5 7.73 2.81 22.00
CA CYS A 5 8.52 3.68 21.17
C CYS A 5 9.99 3.52 21.48
N ILE A 6 10.81 3.28 20.45
CA ILE A 6 12.25 3.24 20.57
C ILE A 6 12.89 4.25 19.62
N ALA A 7 13.92 4.97 20.10
CA ALA A 7 14.81 5.73 19.24
C ALA A 7 15.97 4.83 18.83
N VAL A 8 16.23 4.72 17.53
CA VAL A 8 17.34 3.93 17.01
C VAL A 8 18.61 4.77 17.14
N THR A 9 19.53 4.31 17.97
CA THR A 9 20.90 4.84 18.06
C THR A 9 21.80 4.04 17.11
N GLN A 10 22.91 4.63 16.66
CA GLN A 10 23.81 4.21 15.57
C GLN A 10 24.41 2.78 15.64
N ARG A 11 23.66 1.78 16.08
CA ARG A 11 24.07 0.37 16.06
C ARG A 11 23.06 -0.45 15.30
N GLN A 12 23.56 -1.42 14.52
CA GLN A 12 22.72 -2.41 13.87
C GLN A 12 21.79 -3.05 14.90
N VAL A 13 20.50 -3.00 14.64
CA VAL A 13 19.47 -3.43 15.60
C VAL A 13 19.11 -4.87 15.27
N ASP A 14 19.14 -5.75 16.27
CA ASP A 14 18.56 -7.08 16.14
C ASP A 14 17.04 -6.96 15.97
N LEU A 15 16.47 -7.81 15.10
CA LEU A 15 15.01 -7.85 14.85
C LEU A 15 14.21 -7.94 16.15
N GLY A 16 14.65 -8.74 17.13
CA GLY A 16 13.99 -8.87 18.42
C GLY A 16 13.87 -7.54 19.17
N GLY A 17 14.80 -6.63 18.95
CA GLY A 17 14.78 -5.29 19.55
C GLY A 17 13.74 -4.34 18.96
N VAL A 18 13.24 -4.60 17.74
CA VAL A 18 12.27 -3.73 17.01
C VAL A 18 10.91 -4.37 16.82
N LEU A 19 10.76 -5.68 17.05
CA LEU A 19 9.47 -6.36 16.94
C LEU A 19 8.44 -5.75 17.89
N ASP A 20 7.24 -5.53 17.39
CA ASP A 20 6.12 -4.92 18.12
C ASP A 20 6.41 -3.52 18.68
N LYS A 21 7.40 -2.82 18.11
CA LYS A 21 7.80 -1.47 18.52
C LYS A 21 7.46 -0.43 17.44
N THR A 22 7.28 0.81 17.88
CA THR A 22 7.30 1.98 17.01
C THR A 22 8.71 2.56 17.03
N VAL A 23 9.36 2.62 15.86
CA VAL A 23 10.69 3.18 15.70
C VAL A 23 10.56 4.64 15.31
N ILE A 24 11.19 5.53 16.05
CA ILE A 24 11.20 6.99 15.80
C ILE A 24 12.56 7.36 15.20
N GLY A 25 12.55 7.95 14.00
CA GLY A 25 13.75 8.37 13.31
C GLY A 25 13.50 8.70 11.84
N ASP A 26 14.52 9.20 11.16
CA ASP A 26 14.48 9.29 9.71
C ASP A 26 14.46 7.88 9.11
N MET A 27 13.56 7.66 8.15
CA MET A 27 13.34 6.33 7.57
C MET A 27 14.60 5.79 6.87
N LEU A 28 15.38 6.65 6.21
CA LEU A 28 16.63 6.24 5.54
C LEU A 28 17.67 5.75 6.54
N ASP A 29 17.79 6.45 7.67
CA ASP A 29 18.68 6.05 8.76
C ASP A 29 18.23 4.73 9.38
N VAL A 30 16.93 4.61 9.69
CA VAL A 30 16.35 3.38 10.27
C VAL A 30 16.54 2.18 9.35
N CYS A 31 16.32 2.33 8.05
CA CYS A 31 16.50 1.24 7.09
C CYS A 31 17.94 0.71 7.08
N SER A 32 18.93 1.58 7.24
CA SER A 32 20.33 1.16 7.26
C SER A 32 20.71 0.27 8.46
N LEU A 33 19.89 0.29 9.51
CA LEU A 33 20.13 -0.43 10.77
C LEU A 33 19.39 -1.77 10.86
N LEU A 34 18.40 -1.98 9.98
CA LEU A 34 17.63 -3.21 9.97
C LEU A 34 18.33 -4.32 9.19
N PRO A 35 18.18 -5.58 9.60
CA PRO A 35 18.79 -6.69 8.89
C PRO A 35 18.13 -6.87 7.51
N PRO A 36 18.91 -7.22 6.48
CA PRO A 36 18.38 -7.49 5.16
C PRO A 36 17.45 -8.71 5.16
N LYS A 37 16.53 -8.76 4.20
CA LYS A 37 15.58 -9.87 4.00
C LYS A 37 14.79 -10.26 5.26
N SER A 38 14.40 -9.26 6.04
CA SER A 38 13.73 -9.47 7.32
C SER A 38 12.24 -9.11 7.29
N ILE A 39 11.80 -8.37 6.28
CA ILE A 39 10.44 -7.82 6.20
C ILE A 39 9.61 -8.59 5.17
N ASP A 40 8.43 -9.04 5.59
CA ASP A 40 7.45 -9.76 4.74
C ASP A 40 6.50 -8.80 4.02
N LEU A 41 6.17 -7.66 4.66
CA LEU A 41 5.20 -6.69 4.15
C LEU A 41 5.61 -5.28 4.54
N ILE A 42 5.58 -4.37 3.57
CA ILE A 42 5.68 -2.92 3.80
C ILE A 42 4.36 -2.26 3.39
N ILE A 43 3.83 -1.40 4.26
CA ILE A 43 2.79 -0.43 3.93
C ILE A 43 3.42 0.94 4.13
N ALA A 44 3.67 1.64 3.02
CA ALA A 44 4.33 2.94 3.01
C ALA A 44 3.30 4.04 2.72
N ASP A 45 3.27 5.04 3.59
CA ASP A 45 2.50 6.28 3.40
C ASP A 45 3.49 7.47 3.41
N PRO A 46 4.26 7.65 2.31
CA PRO A 46 5.27 8.70 2.25
C PRO A 46 4.61 10.09 2.17
N PRO A 47 5.33 11.17 2.50
CA PRO A 47 4.84 12.52 2.26
C PRO A 47 4.49 12.72 0.80
N TYR A 48 3.23 13.05 0.51
CA TYR A 48 2.79 13.42 -0.84
C TYR A 48 3.43 14.74 -1.24
N ASN A 49 3.67 14.94 -2.51
CA ASN A 49 4.33 16.15 -3.02
C ASN A 49 3.43 17.39 -2.95
N LEU A 50 3.02 17.75 -1.76
CA LEU A 50 2.11 18.84 -1.47
C LEU A 50 2.79 19.86 -0.56
N THR A 51 2.42 21.14 -0.72
CA THR A 51 2.77 22.16 0.28
C THR A 51 1.80 22.05 1.44
N LYS A 52 2.28 21.60 2.60
CA LYS A 52 1.46 21.37 3.80
C LYS A 52 2.29 21.55 5.07
N SER A 53 1.74 22.25 6.05
CA SER A 53 2.32 22.34 7.40
C SER A 53 1.69 21.28 8.31
N PHE A 54 2.53 20.56 9.01
CA PHE A 54 2.13 19.50 9.94
C PHE A 54 3.00 19.58 11.20
N ASN A 55 2.39 19.72 12.37
CA ASN A 55 3.08 19.77 13.66
C ASN A 55 4.28 20.72 13.72
N GLY A 56 4.16 21.91 13.11
CA GLY A 56 5.23 22.90 13.06
C GLY A 56 6.28 22.71 11.96
N THR A 57 6.24 21.60 11.23
CA THR A 57 7.10 21.35 10.06
C THR A 57 6.33 21.65 8.78
N THR A 58 6.90 22.45 7.88
CA THR A 58 6.32 22.75 6.58
C THR A 58 6.99 21.94 5.50
N PHE A 59 6.21 21.07 4.85
CA PHE A 59 6.61 20.41 3.62
C PHE A 59 6.28 21.32 2.45
N THR A 60 7.22 21.50 1.55
CA THR A 60 7.04 22.33 0.34
C THR A 60 7.00 21.42 -0.88
N LYS A 61 6.06 21.66 -1.78
CA LYS A 61 5.96 20.95 -3.05
C LYS A 61 7.29 21.06 -3.80
N LYS A 62 7.88 19.91 -4.14
CA LYS A 62 9.12 19.78 -4.91
C LYS A 62 8.80 19.80 -6.41
N LYS A 63 9.80 20.08 -7.24
CA LYS A 63 9.71 19.80 -8.67
C LYS A 63 9.52 18.30 -8.89
N GLU A 64 8.88 17.94 -9.97
CA GLU A 64 8.58 16.54 -10.29
C GLU A 64 9.83 15.64 -10.29
N ALA A 65 10.91 16.08 -10.93
CA ALA A 65 12.18 15.37 -10.95
C ALA A 65 12.80 15.17 -9.55
N ASP A 66 12.69 16.17 -8.67
CA ASP A 66 13.21 16.08 -7.31
C ASP A 66 12.37 15.12 -6.45
N TYR A 67 11.05 15.06 -6.68
CA TYR A 67 10.18 14.11 -6.00
C TYR A 67 10.36 12.68 -6.54
N GLU A 68 10.62 12.53 -7.84
CA GLU A 68 10.98 11.26 -8.44
C GLU A 68 12.27 10.71 -7.83
N GLU A 69 13.30 11.55 -7.70
CA GLU A 69 14.56 11.16 -7.07
C GLU A 69 14.40 10.83 -5.59
N TYR A 70 13.64 11.62 -4.84
CA TYR A 70 13.27 11.30 -3.45
C TYR A 70 12.57 9.93 -3.36
N THR A 71 11.63 9.65 -4.28
CA THR A 71 10.92 8.36 -4.32
C THR A 71 11.89 7.22 -4.61
N ARG A 72 12.84 7.41 -5.52
CA ARG A 72 13.89 6.43 -5.84
C ARG A 72 14.80 6.14 -4.64
N GLN A 73 15.18 7.18 -3.90
CA GLN A 73 16.04 7.03 -2.73
C GLN A 73 15.42 6.15 -1.65
N TRP A 74 14.19 6.41 -1.24
CA TRP A 74 13.58 5.61 -0.19
C TRP A 74 13.18 4.20 -0.66
N LEU A 75 12.77 4.01 -1.92
CA LEU A 75 12.53 2.67 -2.47
C LEU A 75 13.81 1.85 -2.53
N SER A 76 14.93 2.46 -2.89
CA SER A 76 16.25 1.84 -2.87
C SER A 76 16.67 1.41 -1.47
N ALA A 77 16.36 2.23 -0.45
CA ALA A 77 16.69 1.93 0.94
C ALA A 77 15.89 0.75 1.52
N ILE A 78 14.62 0.63 1.18
CA ILE A 78 13.76 -0.47 1.68
C ILE A 78 13.95 -1.78 0.92
N LYS A 79 14.37 -1.73 -0.34
CA LYS A 79 14.49 -2.92 -1.20
C LYS A 79 15.31 -4.05 -0.58
N PRO A 80 16.49 -3.82 0.03
CA PRO A 80 17.29 -4.88 0.64
C PRO A 80 16.63 -5.52 1.86
N LEU A 81 15.70 -4.84 2.51
CA LEU A 81 15.04 -5.30 3.74
C LEU A 81 13.95 -6.34 3.45
N LEU A 82 13.39 -6.33 2.26
CA LEU A 82 12.29 -7.19 1.86
C LEU A 82 12.78 -8.60 1.56
N LYS A 83 12.06 -9.60 2.09
CA LYS A 83 12.20 -11.01 1.72
C LYS A 83 11.88 -11.21 0.24
N ASP A 84 12.34 -12.30 -0.34
CA ASP A 84 12.14 -12.59 -1.77
C ASP A 84 10.65 -12.74 -2.13
N ASP A 85 9.81 -13.22 -1.21
CA ASP A 85 8.36 -13.40 -1.35
C ASP A 85 7.52 -12.24 -0.76
N ALA A 86 8.17 -11.15 -0.39
CA ALA A 86 7.55 -10.00 0.26
C ALA A 86 6.71 -9.14 -0.70
N SER A 87 5.80 -8.40 -0.08
CA SER A 87 4.89 -7.45 -0.73
C SER A 87 5.08 -6.03 -0.22
N ILE A 88 4.73 -5.06 -1.05
CA ILE A 88 4.73 -3.64 -0.70
C ILE A 88 3.45 -2.97 -1.20
N TYR A 89 2.85 -2.14 -0.35
CA TYR A 89 1.77 -1.22 -0.67
C TYR A 89 2.26 0.20 -0.47
N VAL A 90 2.06 1.07 -1.45
CA VAL A 90 2.49 2.47 -1.39
C VAL A 90 1.30 3.38 -1.61
N CYS A 91 0.94 4.14 -0.57
CA CYS A 91 -0.13 5.14 -0.63
C CYS A 91 0.36 6.40 -1.34
N CYS A 92 -0.51 7.02 -2.13
CA CYS A 92 -0.24 8.28 -2.81
C CYS A 92 -1.54 8.99 -3.24
N ASP A 93 -1.46 10.28 -3.47
CA ASP A 93 -2.54 10.99 -4.12
C ASP A 93 -2.48 10.82 -5.65
N TRP A 94 -3.49 11.32 -6.35
CA TRP A 94 -3.60 11.19 -7.80
C TRP A 94 -2.45 11.86 -8.59
N GLU A 95 -1.87 12.98 -8.07
CA GLU A 95 -0.75 13.67 -8.72
C GLU A 95 0.54 12.85 -8.58
N THR A 96 0.86 12.43 -7.37
CA THR A 96 2.07 11.67 -7.06
C THR A 96 2.00 10.22 -7.52
N SER A 97 0.81 9.67 -7.75
CA SER A 97 0.57 8.30 -8.23
C SER A 97 1.32 8.00 -9.53
N LEU A 98 1.42 8.96 -10.45
CA LEU A 98 2.13 8.77 -11.71
C LEU A 98 3.63 8.56 -11.50
N ILE A 99 4.23 9.34 -10.58
CA ILE A 99 5.64 9.23 -10.25
C ILE A 99 5.91 7.96 -9.46
N VAL A 100 5.10 7.70 -8.43
CA VAL A 100 5.26 6.52 -7.56
C VAL A 100 5.16 5.24 -8.39
N GLY A 101 4.15 5.10 -9.26
CA GLY A 101 3.98 3.92 -10.11
C GLY A 101 5.15 3.69 -11.06
N LYS A 102 5.67 4.77 -11.67
CA LYS A 102 6.85 4.72 -12.53
C LYS A 102 8.09 4.23 -11.77
N VAL A 103 8.44 4.89 -10.67
CA VAL A 103 9.65 4.58 -9.92
C VAL A 103 9.54 3.21 -9.23
N LEU A 104 8.35 2.86 -8.71
CA LEU A 104 8.12 1.56 -8.09
C LEU A 104 8.42 0.42 -9.07
N SER A 105 8.09 0.59 -10.36
CA SER A 105 8.36 -0.42 -11.39
C SER A 105 9.86 -0.62 -11.71
N GLU A 106 10.73 0.30 -11.32
CA GLU A 106 12.18 0.14 -11.43
C GLU A 106 12.74 -0.89 -10.43
N PHE A 107 12.06 -1.07 -9.30
CA PHE A 107 12.53 -1.91 -8.17
C PHE A 107 11.71 -3.18 -7.98
N PHE A 108 10.42 -3.16 -8.32
CA PHE A 108 9.45 -4.18 -7.93
C PHE A 108 8.55 -4.61 -9.09
N TYR A 109 7.94 -5.76 -8.94
CA TYR A 109 6.90 -6.24 -9.85
C TYR A 109 5.56 -5.60 -9.46
N VAL A 110 5.16 -4.55 -10.14
CA VAL A 110 3.87 -3.89 -9.92
C VAL A 110 2.74 -4.85 -10.30
N ARG A 111 1.79 -5.06 -9.40
CA ARG A 111 0.64 -5.96 -9.55
C ARG A 111 -0.64 -5.23 -9.84
N ASN A 112 -0.96 -4.23 -9.02
CA ASN A 112 -2.18 -3.44 -9.15
C ASN A 112 -1.95 -2.00 -8.73
N ARG A 113 -2.70 -1.09 -9.34
CA ARG A 113 -3.09 0.17 -8.74
C ARG A 113 -4.47 -0.04 -8.13
N ILE A 114 -4.59 0.17 -6.84
CA ILE A 114 -5.83 0.13 -6.09
C ILE A 114 -6.29 1.57 -5.93
N THR A 115 -7.53 1.87 -6.32
CA THR A 115 -8.14 3.16 -6.08
C THR A 115 -9.02 3.05 -4.84
N TRP A 116 -8.71 3.81 -3.82
CA TRP A 116 -9.47 3.85 -2.58
C TRP A 116 -10.36 5.09 -2.56
N GLN A 117 -11.68 4.86 -2.50
CA GLN A 117 -12.66 5.93 -2.38
C GLN A 117 -12.58 6.54 -0.99
N ARG A 118 -12.51 7.88 -0.92
CA ARG A 118 -12.53 8.64 0.32
C ARG A 118 -13.71 9.60 0.34
N GLU A 119 -14.49 9.57 1.41
CA GLU A 119 -15.66 10.44 1.55
C GLU A 119 -15.34 11.93 1.72
N LYS A 120 -14.13 12.27 2.18
CA LYS A 120 -13.78 13.61 2.66
C LYS A 120 -12.85 14.36 1.71
N GLY A 121 -13.32 14.70 0.53
CA GLY A 121 -12.64 15.73 -0.26
C GLY A 121 -13.28 17.11 -0.04
N ARG A 122 -12.48 18.17 -0.03
CA ARG A 122 -13.02 19.55 -0.09
C ARG A 122 -13.63 19.79 -1.45
N GLY A 123 -14.75 20.53 -1.50
CA GLY A 123 -15.35 20.93 -2.76
C GLY A 123 -14.39 21.77 -3.59
N ALA A 124 -14.36 21.52 -4.90
CA ALA A 124 -13.61 22.31 -5.86
C ALA A 124 -14.55 23.27 -6.58
N LYS A 125 -14.05 24.47 -6.90
CA LYS A 125 -14.86 25.48 -7.60
C LYS A 125 -14.70 25.43 -9.13
N ALA A 126 -13.57 24.89 -9.62
CA ALA A 126 -13.19 24.94 -11.03
C ALA A 126 -12.80 23.58 -11.63
N ASN A 127 -12.84 22.52 -10.83
CA ASN A 127 -12.54 21.16 -11.26
C ASN A 127 -13.37 20.13 -10.45
N TRP A 128 -13.12 18.84 -10.68
CA TRP A 128 -13.76 17.77 -9.92
C TRP A 128 -13.18 17.64 -8.51
N LYS A 129 -14.03 17.35 -7.54
CA LYS A 129 -13.64 17.09 -6.16
C LYS A 129 -12.79 15.80 -6.10
N ASN A 130 -11.62 15.87 -5.49
CA ASN A 130 -10.82 14.69 -5.21
C ASN A 130 -11.53 13.83 -4.14
N GLY A 131 -11.97 12.64 -4.51
CA GLY A 131 -12.65 11.70 -3.64
C GLY A 131 -11.92 10.35 -3.56
N MET A 132 -10.67 10.28 -4.00
CA MET A 132 -9.90 9.04 -4.04
C MET A 132 -8.44 9.24 -3.65
N GLU A 133 -7.81 8.16 -3.22
CA GLU A 133 -6.37 7.98 -3.14
C GLU A 133 -5.97 6.71 -3.88
N ASP A 134 -4.74 6.66 -4.36
CA ASP A 134 -4.18 5.46 -4.99
C ASP A 134 -3.28 4.71 -4.01
N ILE A 135 -3.31 3.38 -4.09
CA ILE A 135 -2.41 2.49 -3.38
C ILE A 135 -1.79 1.55 -4.41
N TRP A 136 -0.49 1.67 -4.60
CA TRP A 136 0.24 0.77 -5.48
C TRP A 136 0.61 -0.51 -4.76
N PHE A 137 0.16 -1.65 -5.27
CA PHE A 137 0.54 -2.98 -4.81
C PHE A 137 1.63 -3.54 -5.71
N ALA A 138 2.75 -3.90 -5.12
CA ALA A 138 3.87 -4.52 -5.82
C ALA A 138 4.50 -5.64 -4.97
N THR A 139 5.31 -6.48 -5.60
CA THR A 139 5.95 -7.62 -4.97
C THR A 139 7.44 -7.68 -5.28
N ASN A 140 8.22 -8.25 -4.37
CA ASN A 140 9.67 -8.34 -4.53
C ASN A 140 10.09 -9.36 -5.60
N SER A 141 9.26 -10.36 -5.85
CA SER A 141 9.44 -11.37 -6.90
C SER A 141 8.09 -11.81 -7.47
N ASN A 142 8.11 -12.70 -8.46
CA ASN A 142 6.90 -13.36 -8.97
C ASN A 142 6.37 -14.46 -8.04
N ASN A 143 7.19 -14.95 -7.13
CA ASN A 143 6.80 -15.92 -6.10
C ASN A 143 6.52 -15.16 -4.80
N TYR A 144 5.29 -14.72 -4.60
CA TYR A 144 4.87 -13.93 -3.44
C TYR A 144 3.66 -14.55 -2.74
N ARG A 145 3.46 -14.17 -1.48
CA ARG A 145 2.33 -14.65 -0.68
C ARG A 145 1.12 -13.74 -0.86
N PHE A 146 0.01 -14.33 -1.26
CA PHE A 146 -1.29 -13.64 -1.31
C PHE A 146 -2.39 -14.61 -0.85
N ASN A 147 -2.97 -14.36 0.32
CA ASN A 147 -4.04 -15.18 0.86
C ASN A 147 -5.38 -14.76 0.25
N LEU A 148 -5.66 -15.27 -0.95
CA LEU A 148 -6.86 -14.97 -1.70
C LEU A 148 -8.14 -15.32 -0.92
N ASP A 149 -8.13 -16.41 -0.16
CA ASP A 149 -9.32 -16.83 0.58
C ASP A 149 -9.68 -15.90 1.73
N ALA A 150 -8.67 -15.28 2.35
CA ALA A 150 -8.89 -14.33 3.43
C ALA A 150 -9.52 -12.99 2.97
N VAL A 151 -9.37 -12.65 1.69
CA VAL A 151 -9.89 -11.39 1.14
C VAL A 151 -11.16 -11.55 0.31
N LYS A 152 -11.67 -12.77 0.13
CA LYS A 152 -12.93 -13.01 -0.59
C LYS A 152 -14.09 -12.30 0.09
N ILE A 153 -14.96 -11.71 -0.73
CA ILE A 153 -16.18 -11.05 -0.30
C ILE A 153 -17.40 -11.81 -0.83
N ARG A 154 -18.45 -11.88 0.00
CA ARG A 154 -19.71 -12.52 -0.41
C ARG A 154 -20.59 -11.54 -1.14
N LYS A 155 -20.89 -11.83 -2.41
CA LYS A 155 -21.76 -11.00 -3.25
C LYS A 155 -23.02 -11.78 -3.67
N LYS A 156 -24.16 -11.08 -3.72
CA LYS A 156 -25.40 -11.61 -4.28
C LYS A 156 -25.25 -11.80 -5.79
N VAL A 157 -25.69 -12.95 -6.29
CA VAL A 157 -25.64 -13.26 -7.71
C VAL A 157 -26.87 -12.67 -8.38
N ILE A 158 -26.66 -11.74 -9.31
CA ILE A 158 -27.73 -11.07 -10.05
C ILE A 158 -28.17 -11.93 -11.25
N ALA A 159 -27.22 -12.57 -11.93
CA ALA A 159 -27.45 -13.45 -13.07
C ALA A 159 -26.85 -14.85 -12.78
N PRO A 160 -27.64 -15.80 -12.27
CA PRO A 160 -27.13 -17.12 -11.87
C PRO A 160 -26.83 -17.98 -13.10
N TYR A 161 -25.55 -18.11 -13.41
CA TYR A 161 -25.08 -19.01 -14.47
C TYR A 161 -25.09 -20.46 -13.97
N ARG A 162 -25.64 -21.36 -14.78
CA ARG A 162 -25.66 -22.80 -14.52
C ARG A 162 -24.95 -23.55 -15.66
N ILE A 163 -24.23 -24.60 -15.32
CA ILE A 163 -23.66 -25.56 -16.25
C ILE A 163 -24.31 -26.92 -15.91
N ASP A 164 -24.92 -27.58 -16.88
CA ASP A 164 -25.63 -28.85 -16.71
C ASP A 164 -26.63 -28.83 -15.55
N GLY A 165 -27.37 -27.72 -15.43
CA GLY A 165 -28.39 -27.52 -14.40
C GLY A 165 -27.87 -27.20 -13.01
N LYS A 166 -26.55 -27.22 -12.80
CA LYS A 166 -25.90 -26.91 -11.49
C LYS A 166 -25.31 -25.49 -11.45
N PRO A 167 -25.33 -24.83 -10.27
CA PRO A 167 -24.63 -23.57 -10.09
C PRO A 167 -23.16 -23.68 -10.49
N LYS A 168 -22.65 -22.75 -11.31
CA LYS A 168 -21.27 -22.76 -11.76
C LYS A 168 -20.28 -22.39 -10.63
N ASP A 169 -20.54 -21.27 -9.96
CA ASP A 169 -19.62 -20.64 -9.00
C ASP A 169 -20.37 -19.90 -7.87
N TRP A 170 -21.57 -20.35 -7.55
CA TRP A 170 -22.44 -19.74 -6.56
C TRP A 170 -23.24 -20.80 -5.80
N ALA A 171 -23.75 -20.44 -4.65
CA ALA A 171 -24.57 -21.31 -3.80
C ALA A 171 -26.00 -20.78 -3.65
N GLU A 172 -26.97 -21.67 -3.69
CA GLU A 172 -28.34 -21.38 -3.32
C GLU A 172 -28.46 -21.36 -1.78
N THR A 173 -29.04 -20.31 -1.26
CA THR A 173 -29.32 -20.18 0.16
C THR A 173 -30.76 -19.78 0.39
N LYS A 174 -31.25 -19.91 1.63
CA LYS A 174 -32.62 -19.48 2.00
C LYS A 174 -32.85 -17.98 1.74
N ASN A 175 -31.77 -17.18 1.71
CA ASN A 175 -31.81 -15.72 1.53
C ASN A 175 -31.43 -15.27 0.12
N GLY A 176 -31.31 -16.22 -0.83
CA GLY A 176 -30.95 -15.95 -2.24
C GLY A 176 -29.67 -16.65 -2.68
N ASN A 177 -29.20 -16.28 -3.84
CA ASN A 177 -28.02 -16.88 -4.46
C ASN A 177 -26.80 -16.00 -4.20
N TYR A 178 -25.73 -16.59 -3.70
CA TYR A 178 -24.50 -15.89 -3.31
C TYR A 178 -23.26 -16.61 -3.85
N ARG A 179 -22.22 -15.84 -4.09
CA ARG A 179 -20.88 -16.37 -4.37
C ARG A 179 -19.83 -15.61 -3.55
N ASP A 180 -18.77 -16.31 -3.20
CA ASP A 180 -17.57 -15.71 -2.66
C ASP A 180 -16.64 -15.37 -3.83
N THR A 181 -16.31 -14.10 -4.00
CA THR A 181 -15.54 -13.58 -5.13
C THR A 181 -14.40 -12.71 -4.66
N CYS A 182 -13.36 -12.59 -5.47
CA CYS A 182 -12.26 -11.68 -5.20
C CYS A 182 -12.76 -10.23 -5.17
N PRO A 183 -12.29 -9.39 -4.25
CA PRO A 183 -12.54 -7.96 -4.30
C PRO A 183 -11.90 -7.37 -5.55
N SER A 184 -12.44 -6.24 -6.00
CA SER A 184 -11.82 -5.46 -7.07
C SER A 184 -10.67 -4.62 -6.50
N ASN A 185 -9.90 -4.02 -7.41
CA ASN A 185 -8.92 -2.99 -7.05
C ASN A 185 -9.55 -1.58 -6.89
N PHE A 186 -10.85 -1.51 -6.76
CA PHE A 186 -11.59 -0.32 -6.34
C PHE A 186 -12.15 -0.61 -4.94
N TRP A 187 -11.69 0.14 -3.95
CA TRP A 187 -12.10 0.00 -2.55
C TRP A 187 -13.04 1.14 -2.18
N ASP A 188 -14.26 0.77 -1.92
CA ASP A 188 -15.37 1.61 -1.45
C ASP A 188 -15.73 1.13 -0.02
N ASP A 189 -15.44 1.92 0.97
CA ASP A 189 -15.80 1.65 2.37
C ASP A 189 -17.26 2.04 2.67
#